data_7c5d7f2920083fc8d772c9f4a2ca818d
#
_entry.id   7c5d7f2920083fc8d772c9f4a2ca818d
#
_cell.length_a   1.000
_cell.length_b   1.000
_cell.length_c   1.000
_cell.angle_alpha   90.00
_cell.angle_beta   90.00
_cell.angle_gamma   90.00
#
_symmetry.space_group_name_H-M   'P 1'
#
loop_
_entity.id
_entity.type
_entity.pdbx_description
1 polymer ?
#
loop_
_entity_poly.entity_id
_entity_poly.type
_entity_poly.pdbx_seq_one_letter_code
_entity_poly.pdbx_strand_id
1 'polypeptide(L)'
;MATDITGIGPVISAGLLAHLDIRRCPTYAHFWRFAGLDPTMKWHSSERVESVMKEVLGSEKIQEGSLIEICQKLGRLPDRIKEQMERFKKSWKNKADLKKELCRRPWNAKLKTLLVFKLGESFVKVQNNKSDFYGHYFRQEKDKLIAKNDRGELAQSAQDALEAKNYSRETIAKQCYSQGKLPPAHIHARARRWTVKLFVSHLHGVMYRDYFEQDPPVPYALEKAEGDHRHYIAPPNYPFTLAGRSLKDMKD
;
A
#
# COMPACT_ATOMS: atom_id res chain seq x y z
N MET A 1 21.49 4.57 10.34
CA MET A 1 20.07 4.90 10.57
C MET A 1 19.12 3.70 10.48
N ALA A 2 19.00 2.98 9.38
CA ALA A 2 18.07 1.83 9.32
C ALA A 2 18.46 0.68 10.26
N THR A 3 19.74 0.47 10.51
CA THR A 3 20.29 -0.55 11.41
C THR A 3 20.06 -0.26 12.90
N ASP A 4 19.71 0.97 13.28
CA ASP A 4 19.47 1.37 14.67
C ASP A 4 18.00 1.16 15.09
N ILE A 5 17.18 0.68 14.16
CA ILE A 5 15.78 0.38 14.40
C ILE A 5 15.65 -1.11 14.71
N THR A 6 15.12 -1.41 15.88
CA THR A 6 14.86 -2.80 16.30
C THR A 6 14.02 -3.54 15.25
N GLY A 7 14.51 -4.67 14.78
CA GLY A 7 13.89 -5.48 13.75
C GLY A 7 14.37 -5.20 12.32
N ILE A 8 15.28 -4.24 12.11
CA ILE A 8 15.87 -3.97 10.79
C ILE A 8 17.36 -4.33 10.80
N GLY A 9 17.70 -5.40 10.09
CA GLY A 9 19.08 -5.82 9.88
C GLY A 9 19.64 -5.37 8.52
N PRO A 10 20.94 -5.63 8.28
CA PRO A 10 21.64 -5.19 7.06
C PRO A 10 20.96 -5.61 5.75
N VAL A 11 20.40 -6.83 5.70
CA VAL A 11 19.73 -7.37 4.50
C VAL A 11 18.47 -6.57 4.15
N ILE A 12 17.66 -6.22 5.15
CA ILE A 12 16.46 -5.40 4.93
C ILE A 12 16.87 -4.00 4.51
N SER A 13 17.86 -3.40 5.18
CA SER A 13 18.38 -2.07 4.85
C SER A 13 18.91 -1.99 3.42
N ALA A 14 19.75 -2.94 3.03
CA ALA A 14 20.27 -3.02 1.67
C ALA A 14 19.16 -3.19 0.63
N GLY A 15 18.17 -4.04 0.92
CA GLY A 15 17.01 -4.23 0.05
C GLY A 15 16.15 -2.98 -0.11
N LEU A 16 15.97 -2.17 0.93
CA LEU A 16 15.27 -0.90 0.86
C LEU A 16 16.02 0.10 -0.03
N LEU A 17 17.32 0.28 0.20
CA LEU A 17 18.16 1.20 -0.57
C LEU A 17 18.28 0.78 -2.04
N ALA A 18 18.29 -0.52 -2.33
CA ALA A 18 18.33 -1.02 -3.71
C ALA A 18 17.06 -0.72 -4.53
N HIS A 19 15.93 -0.49 -3.86
CA HIS A 19 14.64 -0.28 -4.54
C HIS A 19 14.12 1.15 -4.47
N LEU A 20 14.50 1.93 -3.46
CA LEU A 20 13.95 3.26 -3.21
C LEU A 20 14.94 4.35 -3.65
N ASP A 21 14.50 5.19 -4.57
CA ASP A 21 15.26 6.36 -5.05
C ASP A 21 14.47 7.63 -4.71
N ILE A 22 14.97 8.38 -3.73
CA ILE A 22 14.31 9.58 -3.22
C ILE A 22 14.18 10.69 -4.28
N ARG A 23 15.12 10.75 -5.23
CA ARG A 23 15.10 11.74 -6.32
C ARG A 23 13.88 11.64 -7.22
N ARG A 24 13.26 10.46 -7.26
CA ARG A 24 12.08 10.14 -8.08
C ARG A 24 10.76 10.16 -7.30
N CYS A 25 10.82 10.45 -6.02
CA CYS A 25 9.70 10.31 -5.10
C CYS A 25 9.53 11.57 -4.23
N PRO A 26 8.96 12.66 -4.78
CA PRO A 26 8.84 13.93 -4.09
C PRO A 26 7.99 13.86 -2.79
N THR A 27 7.11 12.86 -2.67
CA THR A 27 6.31 12.66 -1.45
C THR A 27 6.31 11.18 -1.03
N TYR A 28 6.03 10.92 0.24
CA TYR A 28 5.91 9.54 0.76
C TYR A 28 4.84 8.71 0.01
N ALA A 29 3.81 9.36 -0.55
CA ALA A 29 2.78 8.68 -1.32
C ALA A 29 3.35 8.01 -2.58
N HIS A 30 4.41 8.56 -3.17
CA HIS A 30 5.13 7.92 -4.29
C HIS A 30 5.78 6.61 -3.85
N PHE A 31 6.40 6.57 -2.65
CA PHE A 31 6.92 5.32 -2.09
C PHE A 31 5.81 4.29 -1.86
N TRP A 32 4.67 4.72 -1.30
CA TRP A 32 3.53 3.83 -1.09
C TRP A 32 3.00 3.24 -2.40
N ARG A 33 2.83 4.07 -3.44
CA ARG A 33 2.39 3.60 -4.76
C ARG A 33 3.40 2.66 -5.38
N PHE A 34 4.67 3.01 -5.38
CA PHE A 34 5.73 2.17 -5.93
C PHE A 34 5.86 0.84 -5.18
N ALA A 35 5.65 0.82 -3.86
CA ALA A 35 5.67 -0.37 -3.02
C ALA A 35 4.36 -1.18 -3.04
N GLY A 36 3.30 -0.68 -3.69
CA GLY A 36 1.97 -1.32 -3.68
C GLY A 36 1.30 -1.32 -2.31
N LEU A 37 1.55 -0.27 -1.52
CA LEU A 37 0.92 -0.02 -0.22
C LEU A 37 -0.26 0.97 -0.33
N ASP A 38 -0.41 1.64 -1.46
CA ASP A 38 -1.53 2.52 -1.76
C ASP A 38 -2.81 1.68 -1.96
N PRO A 39 -3.86 1.87 -1.14
CA PRO A 39 -5.08 1.09 -1.22
C PRO A 39 -5.91 1.37 -2.48
N THR A 40 -5.67 2.51 -3.15
CA THR A 40 -6.39 2.88 -4.38
C THR A 40 -5.88 2.12 -5.61
N MET A 41 -4.68 1.54 -5.52
CA MET A 41 -4.06 0.79 -6.62
C MET A 41 -4.65 -0.62 -6.70
N LYS A 42 -5.42 -0.89 -7.76
CA LYS A 42 -6.00 -2.21 -8.03
C LYS A 42 -5.12 -3.02 -8.98
N TRP A 43 -5.10 -4.31 -8.77
CA TRP A 43 -4.51 -5.31 -9.67
C TRP A 43 -5.54 -6.38 -9.96
N HIS A 44 -5.58 -6.85 -11.19
CA HIS A 44 -6.52 -7.87 -11.64
C HIS A 44 -5.78 -9.14 -12.07
N SER A 45 -6.36 -10.30 -11.74
CA SER A 45 -5.87 -11.58 -12.20
C SER A 45 -6.06 -11.73 -13.72
N SER A 46 -5.32 -12.66 -14.32
CA SER A 46 -5.46 -12.98 -15.73
C SER A 46 -6.89 -13.37 -16.11
N GLU A 47 -7.56 -14.15 -15.27
CA GLU A 47 -8.95 -14.60 -15.43
C GLU A 47 -9.91 -13.40 -15.45
N ARG A 48 -9.77 -12.46 -14.53
CA ARG A 48 -10.62 -11.25 -14.49
C ARG A 48 -10.41 -10.37 -15.72
N VAL A 49 -9.15 -10.16 -16.11
CA VAL A 49 -8.84 -9.37 -17.32
C VAL A 49 -9.42 -10.03 -18.57
N GLU A 50 -9.27 -11.34 -18.69
CA GLU A 50 -9.82 -12.11 -19.82
C GLU A 50 -11.34 -12.05 -19.86
N SER A 51 -12.00 -12.21 -18.71
CA SER A 51 -13.45 -12.07 -18.59
C SER A 51 -13.94 -10.71 -19.08
N VAL A 52 -13.31 -9.61 -18.62
CA VAL A 52 -13.66 -8.24 -19.03
C VAL A 52 -13.36 -8.02 -20.52
N MET A 53 -12.23 -8.50 -21.02
CA MET A 53 -11.91 -8.39 -22.46
C MET A 53 -12.90 -9.19 -23.32
N LYS A 54 -13.32 -10.37 -22.89
CA LYS A 54 -14.32 -11.18 -23.60
C LYS A 54 -15.70 -10.51 -23.59
N GLU A 55 -16.09 -9.93 -22.45
CA GLU A 55 -17.35 -9.21 -22.28
C GLU A 55 -17.44 -8.00 -23.23
N VAL A 56 -16.35 -7.22 -23.36
CA VAL A 56 -16.34 -5.99 -24.17
C VAL A 56 -16.08 -6.25 -25.64
N LEU A 57 -15.19 -7.19 -25.96
CA LEU A 57 -14.76 -7.42 -27.36
C LEU A 57 -15.56 -8.50 -28.07
N GLY A 58 -16.14 -9.48 -27.35
CA GLY A 58 -16.66 -10.69 -27.99
C GLY A 58 -15.62 -11.29 -28.93
N SER A 59 -15.93 -11.32 -30.24
CA SER A 59 -15.03 -11.73 -31.31
C SER A 59 -14.33 -10.58 -32.06
N GLU A 60 -14.68 -9.33 -31.74
CA GLU A 60 -14.20 -8.14 -32.44
C GLU A 60 -12.72 -7.80 -32.17
N LYS A 61 -12.13 -7.01 -33.10
CA LYS A 61 -10.81 -6.44 -32.95
C LYS A 61 -10.85 -5.28 -31.95
N ILE A 62 -9.73 -5.03 -31.27
CA ILE A 62 -9.62 -3.92 -30.33
C ILE A 62 -9.64 -2.61 -31.09
N GLN A 63 -10.61 -1.77 -30.76
CA GLN A 63 -10.74 -0.38 -31.19
C GLN A 63 -10.49 0.54 -30.00
N GLU A 64 -10.35 1.84 -30.24
CA GLU A 64 -10.08 2.81 -29.18
C GLU A 64 -11.21 2.86 -28.13
N GLY A 65 -12.46 2.85 -28.58
CA GLY A 65 -13.62 2.80 -27.69
C GLY A 65 -13.63 1.58 -26.77
N SER A 66 -13.36 0.40 -27.35
CA SER A 66 -13.29 -0.84 -26.55
C SER A 66 -12.10 -0.86 -25.58
N LEU A 67 -10.96 -0.26 -25.94
CA LEU A 67 -9.84 -0.09 -25.01
C LEU A 67 -10.24 0.79 -23.81
N ILE A 68 -10.91 1.91 -24.07
CA ILE A 68 -11.39 2.82 -23.01
C ILE A 68 -12.35 2.07 -22.08
N GLU A 69 -13.32 1.34 -22.60
CA GLU A 69 -14.28 0.58 -21.81
C GLU A 69 -13.61 -0.51 -20.96
N ILE A 70 -12.68 -1.29 -21.53
CA ILE A 70 -11.90 -2.28 -20.78
C ILE A 70 -11.12 -1.61 -19.64
N CYS A 71 -10.47 -0.50 -19.94
CA CYS A 71 -9.70 0.24 -18.93
C CYS A 71 -10.60 0.79 -17.82
N GLN A 72 -11.77 1.32 -18.13
CA GLN A 72 -12.76 1.81 -17.16
C GLN A 72 -13.22 0.68 -16.22
N LYS A 73 -13.62 -0.47 -16.78
CA LYS A 73 -14.05 -1.65 -15.99
C LYS A 73 -12.94 -2.19 -15.08
N LEU A 74 -11.68 -2.00 -15.48
CA LEU A 74 -10.50 -2.43 -14.71
C LEU A 74 -9.90 -1.29 -13.84
N GLY A 75 -10.48 -0.08 -13.84
CA GLY A 75 -9.94 1.06 -13.11
C GLY A 75 -8.53 1.44 -13.55
N ARG A 76 -8.24 1.35 -14.85
CA ARG A 76 -6.97 1.71 -15.48
C ARG A 76 -7.13 2.97 -16.33
N LEU A 77 -6.04 3.68 -16.57
CA LEU A 77 -6.01 4.85 -17.44
C LEU A 77 -5.56 4.42 -18.85
N PRO A 78 -6.39 4.61 -19.90
CA PRO A 78 -6.08 4.16 -21.27
C PRO A 78 -4.76 4.72 -21.79
N ASP A 79 -4.51 6.02 -21.58
CA ASP A 79 -3.31 6.69 -22.08
C ASP A 79 -2.03 6.12 -21.44
N ARG A 80 -2.08 5.83 -20.13
CA ARG A 80 -0.96 5.16 -19.47
C ARG A 80 -0.68 3.76 -20.01
N ILE A 81 -1.72 3.02 -20.38
CA ILE A 81 -1.56 1.68 -21.00
C ILE A 81 -0.91 1.84 -22.38
N LYS A 82 -1.39 2.80 -23.19
CA LYS A 82 -0.80 3.10 -24.51
C LYS A 82 0.67 3.46 -24.40
N GLU A 83 1.02 4.47 -23.57
CA GLU A 83 2.41 4.91 -23.33
C GLU A 83 3.32 3.77 -22.86
N GLN A 84 2.82 2.93 -21.94
CA GLN A 84 3.60 1.79 -21.44
C GLN A 84 3.86 0.76 -22.53
N MET A 85 2.86 0.45 -23.35
CA MET A 85 3.00 -0.50 -24.44
C MET A 85 3.92 0.01 -25.54
N GLU A 86 3.83 1.30 -25.90
CA GLU A 86 4.76 1.95 -26.85
C GLU A 86 6.20 1.91 -26.37
N ARG A 87 6.44 2.20 -25.08
CA ARG A 87 7.79 2.10 -24.47
C ARG A 87 8.42 0.73 -24.64
N PHE A 88 7.61 -0.32 -24.64
CA PHE A 88 8.05 -1.70 -24.86
C PHE A 88 7.90 -2.17 -26.32
N LYS A 89 7.63 -1.26 -27.26
CA LYS A 89 7.41 -1.56 -28.69
C LYS A 89 6.33 -2.60 -28.93
N LYS A 90 5.23 -2.53 -28.15
CA LYS A 90 4.09 -3.42 -28.24
C LYS A 90 2.85 -2.68 -28.72
N SER A 91 1.99 -3.40 -29.45
CA SER A 91 0.74 -2.86 -29.93
C SER A 91 -0.42 -3.18 -29.00
N TRP A 92 -1.12 -2.15 -28.51
CA TRP A 92 -2.34 -2.33 -27.72
C TRP A 92 -3.51 -2.95 -28.51
N LYS A 93 -3.42 -2.95 -29.85
CA LYS A 93 -4.38 -3.65 -30.73
C LYS A 93 -4.19 -5.17 -30.74
N ASN A 94 -3.08 -5.67 -30.20
CA ASN A 94 -2.85 -7.10 -30.03
C ASN A 94 -3.47 -7.56 -28.71
N LYS A 95 -4.46 -8.48 -28.78
CA LYS A 95 -5.19 -9.00 -27.60
C LYS A 95 -4.26 -9.63 -26.56
N ALA A 96 -3.25 -10.39 -26.96
CA ALA A 96 -2.34 -11.09 -26.06
C ALA A 96 -1.42 -10.09 -25.33
N ASP A 97 -0.87 -9.12 -26.06
CA ASP A 97 -0.01 -8.08 -25.49
C ASP A 97 -0.79 -7.17 -24.53
N LEU A 98 -2.00 -6.74 -24.93
CA LEU A 98 -2.88 -5.94 -24.07
C LEU A 98 -3.26 -6.69 -22.81
N LYS A 99 -3.67 -7.96 -22.89
CA LYS A 99 -3.95 -8.81 -21.74
C LYS A 99 -2.76 -8.85 -20.78
N LYS A 100 -1.56 -9.10 -21.31
CA LYS A 100 -0.32 -9.15 -20.51
C LYS A 100 -0.03 -7.84 -19.79
N GLU A 101 -0.26 -6.70 -20.45
CA GLU A 101 -0.04 -5.38 -19.84
C GLU A 101 -1.12 -5.07 -18.78
N LEU A 102 -2.38 -5.36 -19.02
CA LEU A 102 -3.46 -5.18 -18.05
C LEU A 102 -3.30 -6.06 -16.81
N CYS A 103 -2.71 -7.25 -16.94
CA CYS A 103 -2.37 -8.12 -15.81
C CYS A 103 -1.11 -7.71 -15.07
N ARG A 104 -0.36 -6.74 -15.59
CA ARG A 104 0.88 -6.28 -14.95
C ARG A 104 0.58 -5.56 -13.64
N ARG A 105 1.34 -5.93 -12.60
CA ARG A 105 1.22 -5.24 -11.32
C ARG A 105 1.72 -3.81 -11.45
N PRO A 106 0.93 -2.80 -11.05
CA PRO A 106 1.31 -1.39 -11.16
C PRO A 106 2.31 -0.94 -10.09
N TRP A 107 2.92 -1.88 -9.38
CA TRP A 107 3.91 -1.65 -8.32
C TRP A 107 5.07 -2.64 -8.39
N ASN A 108 6.14 -2.34 -7.67
CA ASN A 108 7.27 -3.27 -7.51
C ASN A 108 6.91 -4.42 -6.57
N ALA A 109 6.67 -5.62 -7.13
CA ALA A 109 6.26 -6.78 -6.36
C ALA A 109 7.36 -7.28 -5.39
N LYS A 110 8.64 -7.16 -5.78
CA LYS A 110 9.77 -7.54 -4.92
C LYS A 110 9.87 -6.64 -3.70
N LEU A 111 9.75 -5.32 -3.90
CA LEU A 111 9.71 -4.35 -2.81
C LEU A 111 8.50 -4.58 -1.90
N LYS A 112 7.32 -4.84 -2.46
CA LYS A 112 6.13 -5.17 -1.67
C LYS A 112 6.35 -6.39 -0.77
N THR A 113 6.99 -7.43 -1.31
CA THR A 113 7.32 -8.64 -0.55
C THR A 113 8.31 -8.33 0.56
N LEU A 114 9.37 -7.57 0.27
CA LEU A 114 10.35 -7.13 1.26
C LEU A 114 9.67 -6.36 2.40
N LEU A 115 8.85 -5.38 2.07
CA LEU A 115 8.19 -4.52 3.04
C LEU A 115 7.12 -5.27 3.86
N VAL A 116 6.18 -5.92 3.20
CA VAL A 116 5.03 -6.51 3.91
C VAL A 116 5.38 -7.82 4.60
N PHE A 117 6.16 -8.71 3.95
CA PHE A 117 6.42 -10.04 4.49
C PHE A 117 7.75 -10.16 5.24
N LYS A 118 8.78 -9.36 4.91
CA LYS A 118 10.05 -9.43 5.64
C LYS A 118 10.10 -8.39 6.75
N LEU A 119 10.00 -7.12 6.40
CA LEU A 119 10.03 -6.03 7.37
C LEU A 119 8.83 -6.04 8.30
N GLY A 120 7.61 -6.18 7.78
CA GLY A 120 6.40 -6.21 8.59
C GLY A 120 6.38 -7.38 9.58
N GLU A 121 6.84 -8.56 9.18
CA GLU A 121 7.00 -9.71 10.10
C GLU A 121 8.10 -9.48 11.13
N SER A 122 9.18 -8.78 10.76
CA SER A 122 10.22 -8.42 11.71
C SER A 122 9.68 -7.55 12.84
N PHE A 123 8.88 -6.52 12.52
CA PHE A 123 8.23 -5.68 13.52
C PHE A 123 7.27 -6.48 14.43
N VAL A 124 6.53 -7.42 13.86
CA VAL A 124 5.68 -8.33 14.66
C VAL A 124 6.51 -9.18 15.62
N LYS A 125 7.63 -9.72 15.16
CA LYS A 125 8.49 -10.58 15.99
C LYS A 125 9.12 -9.85 17.17
N VAL A 126 9.48 -8.58 16.99
CA VAL A 126 10.14 -7.79 18.04
C VAL A 126 9.17 -6.95 18.86
N GLN A 127 7.86 -7.08 18.66
CA GLN A 127 6.82 -6.26 19.29
C GLN A 127 6.81 -6.23 20.82
N ASN A 128 7.47 -7.18 21.46
CA ASN A 128 7.60 -7.25 22.92
C ASN A 128 8.96 -6.76 23.44
N ASN A 129 9.86 -6.32 22.56
CA ASN A 129 11.13 -5.73 22.95
C ASN A 129 10.90 -4.29 23.46
N LYS A 130 11.55 -3.91 24.56
CA LYS A 130 11.41 -2.55 25.14
C LYS A 130 11.83 -1.42 24.19
N SER A 131 12.72 -1.71 23.25
CA SER A 131 13.20 -0.75 22.23
C SER A 131 12.46 -0.82 20.91
N ASP A 132 11.34 -1.54 20.84
CA ASP A 132 10.56 -1.74 19.61
C ASP A 132 9.63 -0.56 19.32
N PHE A 133 10.03 0.40 18.58
CA PHE A 133 9.17 1.53 18.20
C PHE A 133 8.00 1.06 17.29
N TYR A 134 8.29 0.42 16.16
CA TYR A 134 7.26 0.01 15.20
C TYR A 134 6.40 -1.17 15.69
N GLY A 135 6.96 -2.07 16.48
CA GLY A 135 6.19 -3.13 17.10
C GLY A 135 5.18 -2.62 18.12
N HIS A 136 5.53 -1.57 18.86
CA HIS A 136 4.59 -0.88 19.74
C HIS A 136 3.38 -0.33 18.97
N TYR A 137 3.62 0.40 17.87
CA TYR A 137 2.54 0.92 17.02
C TYR A 137 1.74 -0.17 16.32
N PHE A 138 2.37 -1.31 15.97
CA PHE A 138 1.65 -2.47 15.47
C PHE A 138 0.62 -2.98 16.49
N ARG A 139 1.00 -3.12 17.77
CA ARG A 139 0.09 -3.55 18.83
C ARG A 139 -1.07 -2.57 18.99
N GLN A 140 -0.77 -1.27 19.12
CA GLN A 140 -1.80 -0.24 19.26
C GLN A 140 -2.80 -0.25 18.09
N GLU A 141 -2.31 -0.33 16.86
CA GLU A 141 -3.18 -0.37 15.69
C GLU A 141 -4.02 -1.65 15.64
N LYS A 142 -3.42 -2.79 16.00
CA LYS A 142 -4.14 -4.06 16.09
C LYS A 142 -5.27 -3.99 17.11
N ASP A 143 -5.01 -3.44 18.30
CA ASP A 143 -6.02 -3.29 19.37
C ASP A 143 -7.14 -2.34 18.96
N LYS A 144 -6.81 -1.21 18.31
CA LYS A 144 -7.80 -0.29 17.72
C LYS A 144 -8.67 -1.00 16.69
N LEU A 145 -8.09 -1.83 15.82
CA LEU A 145 -8.85 -2.58 14.81
C LEU A 145 -9.74 -3.65 15.43
N ILE A 146 -9.30 -4.33 16.48
CA ILE A 146 -10.13 -5.27 17.24
C ILE A 146 -11.33 -4.55 17.83
N ALA A 147 -11.10 -3.44 18.55
CA ALA A 147 -12.19 -2.66 19.13
C ALA A 147 -13.19 -2.14 18.08
N LYS A 148 -12.72 -1.67 16.91
CA LYS A 148 -13.60 -1.28 15.80
C LYS A 148 -14.40 -2.44 15.24
N ASN A 149 -13.79 -3.61 15.13
CA ASN A 149 -14.42 -4.83 14.64
C ASN A 149 -15.53 -5.29 15.60
N ASP A 150 -15.30 -5.18 16.91
CA ASP A 150 -16.28 -5.56 17.93
C ASP A 150 -17.49 -4.61 17.95
N ARG A 151 -17.28 -3.32 17.66
CA ARG A 151 -18.34 -2.33 17.49
C ARG A 151 -19.07 -2.38 16.14
N GLY A 152 -18.65 -3.28 15.21
CA GLY A 152 -19.26 -3.41 13.89
C GLY A 152 -18.82 -2.35 12.86
N GLU A 153 -17.89 -1.45 13.19
CA GLU A 153 -17.43 -0.39 12.29
C GLU A 153 -16.73 -0.92 11.02
N LEU A 154 -16.37 -2.21 11.00
CA LEU A 154 -15.70 -2.86 9.88
C LEU A 154 -16.62 -3.76 9.04
N ALA A 155 -17.94 -3.69 9.24
CA ALA A 155 -18.92 -4.53 8.57
C ALA A 155 -18.86 -4.39 7.03
N GLN A 156 -18.76 -3.15 6.51
CA GLN A 156 -18.61 -2.94 5.07
C GLN A 156 -17.35 -3.61 4.53
N SER A 157 -16.21 -3.50 5.23
CA SER A 157 -14.96 -4.18 4.82
C SER A 157 -15.07 -5.71 4.87
N ALA A 158 -15.91 -6.26 5.75
CA ALA A 158 -16.20 -7.69 5.81
C ALA A 158 -17.04 -8.13 4.62
N GLN A 159 -18.08 -7.36 4.28
CA GLN A 159 -18.92 -7.60 3.11
C GLN A 159 -18.12 -7.54 1.81
N ASP A 160 -17.31 -6.48 1.61
CA ASP A 160 -16.42 -6.34 0.45
C ASP A 160 -15.48 -7.55 0.29
N ALA A 161 -14.95 -8.07 1.41
CA ALA A 161 -14.07 -9.23 1.41
C ALA A 161 -14.81 -10.55 1.09
N LEU A 162 -16.07 -10.66 1.49
CA LEU A 162 -16.92 -11.80 1.18
C LEU A 162 -17.29 -11.83 -0.30
N GLU A 163 -17.66 -10.68 -0.87
CA GLU A 163 -18.00 -10.53 -2.30
C GLU A 163 -16.81 -10.68 -3.23
N ALA A 164 -15.63 -10.21 -2.79
CA ALA A 164 -14.40 -10.27 -3.60
C ALA A 164 -13.88 -11.69 -3.83
N LYS A 165 -14.34 -12.68 -3.08
CA LYS A 165 -13.82 -14.05 -3.13
C LYS A 165 -14.94 -15.07 -3.10
N ASN A 166 -14.95 -15.94 -4.09
CA ASN A 166 -15.83 -17.12 -4.08
C ASN A 166 -15.27 -18.19 -3.12
N TYR A 167 -16.00 -18.45 -2.02
CA TYR A 167 -15.63 -19.44 -1.03
C TYR A 167 -16.30 -20.76 -1.34
N SER A 168 -15.55 -21.70 -1.91
CA SER A 168 -16.03 -23.07 -2.21
C SER A 168 -16.26 -23.93 -0.98
N ARG A 169 -15.68 -23.56 0.16
CA ARG A 169 -15.79 -24.28 1.45
C ARG A 169 -16.12 -23.34 2.59
N GLU A 170 -16.76 -23.88 3.62
CA GLU A 170 -16.94 -23.17 4.88
C GLU A 170 -15.58 -23.05 5.58
N THR A 171 -15.21 -21.81 5.92
CA THR A 171 -13.97 -21.49 6.64
C THR A 171 -14.27 -20.49 7.74
N ILE A 172 -13.43 -20.46 8.78
CA ILE A 172 -13.54 -19.47 9.86
C ILE A 172 -13.60 -18.03 9.29
N ALA A 173 -12.81 -17.76 8.24
CA ALA A 173 -12.82 -16.46 7.58
C ALA A 173 -14.17 -16.13 6.94
N LYS A 174 -14.80 -17.09 6.24
CA LYS A 174 -16.13 -16.92 5.65
C LYS A 174 -17.18 -16.67 6.73
N GLN A 175 -17.16 -17.45 7.82
CA GLN A 175 -18.08 -17.27 8.96
C GLN A 175 -17.95 -15.87 9.57
N CYS A 176 -16.72 -15.40 9.83
CA CYS A 176 -16.52 -14.04 10.34
C CYS A 176 -17.10 -12.98 9.38
N TYR A 177 -16.77 -13.08 8.08
CA TYR A 177 -17.25 -12.11 7.09
C TYR A 177 -18.78 -12.11 6.97
N SER A 178 -19.41 -13.28 6.99
CA SER A 178 -20.89 -13.40 6.97
C SER A 178 -21.56 -12.78 8.20
N GLN A 179 -20.83 -12.67 9.32
CA GLN A 179 -21.27 -11.99 10.53
C GLN A 179 -20.94 -10.49 10.54
N GLY A 180 -20.47 -9.93 9.44
CA GLY A 180 -20.03 -8.53 9.35
C GLY A 180 -18.75 -8.22 10.12
N LYS A 181 -17.93 -9.24 10.43
CA LYS A 181 -16.67 -9.09 11.16
C LYS A 181 -15.46 -9.53 10.35
N LEU A 182 -14.34 -8.88 10.57
CA LEU A 182 -13.07 -9.31 10.01
C LEU A 182 -12.47 -10.43 10.87
N PRO A 183 -11.94 -11.52 10.26
CA PRO A 183 -11.24 -12.56 11.01
C PRO A 183 -9.91 -12.06 11.58
N PRO A 184 -9.40 -12.68 12.66
CA PRO A 184 -8.15 -12.24 13.31
C PRO A 184 -6.95 -12.11 12.37
N ALA A 185 -6.81 -13.02 11.41
CA ALA A 185 -5.74 -12.97 10.40
C ALA A 185 -5.85 -11.73 9.49
N HIS A 186 -7.07 -11.29 9.15
CA HIS A 186 -7.28 -10.07 8.36
C HIS A 186 -6.92 -8.81 9.17
N ILE A 187 -7.35 -8.75 10.43
CA ILE A 187 -7.00 -7.66 11.36
C ILE A 187 -5.49 -7.58 11.51
N HIS A 188 -4.82 -8.69 11.78
CA HIS A 188 -3.37 -8.76 11.89
C HIS A 188 -2.66 -8.26 10.63
N ALA A 189 -3.09 -8.72 9.46
CA ALA A 189 -2.52 -8.29 8.18
C ALA A 189 -2.76 -6.79 7.90
N ARG A 190 -3.89 -6.24 8.36
CA ARG A 190 -4.23 -4.82 8.23
C ARG A 190 -3.34 -3.96 9.12
N ALA A 191 -3.20 -4.32 10.40
CA ALA A 191 -2.29 -3.65 11.34
C ALA A 191 -0.84 -3.69 10.85
N ARG A 192 -0.35 -4.85 10.40
CA ARG A 192 0.99 -5.00 9.85
C ARG A 192 1.24 -4.08 8.64
N ARG A 193 0.30 -4.00 7.69
CA ARG A 193 0.42 -3.08 6.54
C ARG A 193 0.42 -1.62 6.95
N TRP A 194 -0.36 -1.26 7.96
CA TRP A 194 -0.38 0.11 8.50
C TRP A 194 0.97 0.47 9.10
N THR A 195 1.56 -0.40 9.93
CA THR A 195 2.89 -0.20 10.53
C THR A 195 3.99 -0.05 9.47
N VAL A 196 3.92 -0.87 8.42
CA VAL A 196 4.86 -0.75 7.30
C VAL A 196 4.70 0.58 6.56
N LYS A 197 3.47 1.07 6.39
CA LYS A 197 3.22 2.41 5.81
C LYS A 197 3.83 3.51 6.66
N LEU A 198 3.65 3.44 7.98
CA LEU A 198 4.25 4.38 8.91
C LEU A 198 5.78 4.41 8.74
N PHE A 199 6.42 3.23 8.76
CA PHE A 199 7.85 3.13 8.54
C PHE A 199 8.29 3.72 7.19
N VAL A 200 7.60 3.40 6.11
CA VAL A 200 7.94 3.90 4.76
C VAL A 200 7.79 5.42 4.67
N SER A 201 6.81 6.00 5.37
CA SER A 201 6.67 7.46 5.47
C SER A 201 7.83 8.10 6.22
N HIS A 202 8.24 7.50 7.33
CA HIS A 202 9.40 7.95 8.09
C HIS A 202 10.69 7.82 7.27
N LEU A 203 10.88 6.69 6.60
CA LEU A 203 12.05 6.48 5.74
C LEU A 203 12.12 7.52 4.62
N HIS A 204 10.98 7.82 3.97
CA HIS A 204 10.92 8.87 2.96
C HIS A 204 11.35 10.22 3.55
N GLY A 205 10.80 10.61 4.69
CA GLY A 205 11.12 11.88 5.32
C GLY A 205 12.60 12.04 5.65
N VAL A 206 13.19 10.98 6.18
CA VAL A 206 14.63 10.95 6.49
C VAL A 206 15.48 11.01 5.24
N MET A 207 15.20 10.16 4.22
CA MET A 207 15.94 10.17 2.95
C MET A 207 15.80 11.52 2.22
N TYR A 208 14.61 12.15 2.32
CA TYR A 208 14.35 13.44 1.71
C TYR A 208 15.24 14.53 2.34
N ARG A 209 15.27 14.59 3.67
CA ARG A 209 16.10 15.56 4.40
C ARG A 209 17.58 15.33 4.17
N ASP A 210 18.03 14.07 4.23
CA ASP A 210 19.44 13.74 4.04
C ASP A 210 19.94 14.06 2.60
N TYR A 211 19.06 13.94 1.60
CA TYR A 211 19.44 14.16 0.21
C TYR A 211 19.25 15.61 -0.24
N PHE A 212 18.13 16.25 0.12
CA PHE A 212 17.79 17.60 -0.34
C PHE A 212 18.17 18.70 0.66
N GLU A 213 18.63 18.34 1.86
CA GLU A 213 18.92 19.26 2.96
C GLU A 213 17.73 20.18 3.34
N GLN A 214 16.52 19.68 3.11
CA GLN A 214 15.26 20.38 3.32
C GLN A 214 14.26 19.47 4.03
N ASP A 215 13.29 20.05 4.71
CA ASP A 215 12.18 19.29 5.28
C ASP A 215 11.29 18.72 4.17
N PRO A 216 10.81 17.49 4.31
CA PRO A 216 9.91 16.89 3.33
C PRO A 216 8.58 17.65 3.30
N PRO A 217 7.86 17.61 2.15
CA PRO A 217 6.52 18.17 2.07
C PRO A 217 5.60 17.64 3.17
N VAL A 218 4.80 18.51 3.76
CA VAL A 218 3.80 18.11 4.75
C VAL A 218 2.86 17.09 4.12
N PRO A 219 2.59 15.96 4.78
CA PRO A 219 1.61 15.00 4.29
C PRO A 219 0.25 15.67 4.05
N TYR A 220 -0.32 15.48 2.86
CA TYR A 220 -1.62 16.06 2.48
C TYR A 220 -2.72 15.77 3.54
N ALA A 221 -2.70 14.59 4.14
CA ALA A 221 -3.64 14.22 5.20
C ALA A 221 -3.50 15.11 6.46
N LEU A 222 -2.28 15.57 6.76
CA LEU A 222 -2.03 16.48 7.90
C LEU A 222 -2.30 17.94 7.53
N GLU A 223 -2.08 18.30 6.27
CA GLU A 223 -2.35 19.66 5.75
C GLU A 223 -3.85 19.97 5.70
N LYS A 224 -4.65 18.97 5.28
CA LYS A 224 -6.10 19.11 5.10
C LYS A 224 -6.94 18.59 6.27
N ALA A 225 -6.32 17.93 7.27
CA ALA A 225 -7.05 17.40 8.40
C ALA A 225 -7.51 18.53 9.33
N GLU A 226 -8.79 18.57 9.61
CA GLU A 226 -9.40 19.39 10.67
C GLU A 226 -9.60 18.53 11.91
N GLY A 227 -9.35 19.09 13.11
CA GLY A 227 -9.59 18.40 14.38
C GLY A 227 -8.59 17.28 14.73
N ASP A 228 -9.07 16.23 15.38
CA ASP A 228 -8.29 15.11 15.98
C ASP A 228 -7.47 14.26 14.99
N HIS A 229 -7.58 14.50 13.69
CA HIS A 229 -6.85 13.75 12.67
C HIS A 229 -5.40 14.25 12.46
N ARG A 230 -4.96 15.28 13.16
CA ARG A 230 -3.60 15.87 13.07
C ARG A 230 -2.53 15.10 13.84
N HIS A 231 -2.78 13.86 14.24
CA HIS A 231 -1.80 13.11 15.01
C HIS A 231 -0.60 12.70 14.15
N TYR A 232 0.51 13.41 14.33
CA TYR A 232 1.79 13.10 13.70
C TYR A 232 2.63 12.20 14.60
N ILE A 233 3.08 11.08 14.04
CA ILE A 233 4.03 10.18 14.69
C ILE A 233 5.40 10.47 14.10
N ALA A 234 6.30 10.98 14.92
CA ALA A 234 7.67 11.29 14.52
C ALA A 234 8.50 10.01 14.29
N PRO A 235 9.45 10.02 13.36
CA PRO A 235 10.41 8.92 13.22
C PRO A 235 11.28 8.81 14.48
N PRO A 236 11.61 7.57 14.92
CA PRO A 236 12.47 7.37 16.08
C PRO A 236 13.88 7.87 15.82
N ASN A 237 14.52 8.43 16.84
CA ASN A 237 15.95 8.78 16.85
C ASN A 237 16.39 9.75 15.73
N TYR A 238 15.49 10.54 15.18
CA TYR A 238 15.83 11.49 14.13
C TYR A 238 15.28 12.89 14.44
N PRO A 239 16.13 13.92 14.45
CA PRO A 239 15.70 15.31 14.65
C PRO A 239 14.97 15.77 13.38
N PHE A 240 13.66 15.78 13.44
CA PHE A 240 12.81 16.01 12.27
C PHE A 240 11.84 17.15 12.57
N THR A 241 11.87 18.19 11.75
CA THR A 241 10.88 19.26 11.75
C THR A 241 10.07 19.22 10.47
N LEU A 242 8.78 19.46 10.55
CA LEU A 242 7.91 19.55 9.38
C LEU A 242 7.70 21.02 9.00
N ALA A 243 8.16 21.42 7.82
CA ALA A 243 7.86 22.74 7.22
C ALA A 243 7.96 23.92 8.22
N GLY A 244 9.07 24.01 8.96
CA GLY A 244 9.32 25.09 9.92
C GLY A 244 8.52 25.02 11.22
N ARG A 245 7.74 23.94 11.44
CA ARG A 245 7.07 23.68 12.72
C ARG A 245 7.89 22.72 13.55
N SER A 246 8.18 23.09 14.80
CA SER A 246 8.76 22.16 15.76
C SER A 246 7.79 21.02 16.04
N LEU A 247 8.31 19.80 16.26
CA LEU A 247 7.48 18.67 16.72
C LEU A 247 6.77 18.97 18.04
N LYS A 248 7.26 19.96 18.83
CA LYS A 248 6.60 20.45 20.04
C LYS A 248 5.33 21.23 19.72
N ASP A 249 5.29 21.94 18.59
CA ASP A 249 4.16 22.77 18.16
C ASP A 249 3.00 21.95 17.56
N MET A 250 3.17 20.63 17.43
CA MET A 250 2.15 19.71 16.92
C MET A 250 1.46 18.90 18.04
N LYS A 251 1.81 19.17 19.30
CA LYS A 251 1.23 18.47 20.47
C LYS A 251 0.10 19.24 21.17
N ASP A 252 -0.18 20.46 20.72
CA ASP A 252 -1.24 21.32 21.26
C ASP A 252 -2.50 21.34 20.37
#